data_4326c9c0680d9d157c02392bebfff96b
#
_entry.id   4326c9c0680d9d157c02392bebfff96b
#
_cell.length_a   1.000
_cell.length_b   1.000
_cell.length_c   1.000
_cell.angle_alpha   90.00
_cell.angle_beta   90.00
_cell.angle_gamma   90.00
#
_symmetry.space_group_name_H-M   'P 1'
#
loop_
_entity.id
_entity.type
_entity.pdbx_description
1 polymer ?
#
loop_
_entity_poly.entity_id
_entity_poly.type
_entity_poly.pdbx_seq_one_letter_code
_entity_poly.pdbx_strand_id
1 'polypeptide(L)'
;MQLRIAVMGAGGTGGYFGGILARAGADVTFIARGNHLAAMRERGLTIRSRLAGEFTVPVQATDDPGQVPPVDLVLFCVKAYDTSAAAAVIRPLIGAETLVLPLQNGVDTVERLAAVVGSEHVVGGVAMITSTIEAPGVIAQTAGMGKILLGEVAGGTSVRTARLQEALGNAGIPAEIHSDIRVAMWEKFIFICGFSGITALTRLPIGAILASHASSTLLRGVMEEAAAVARATGIAVPDDGVERGMALAARFEPWAGGSLYHDLTMGHRLEIEALNGTVVRLGRDCSTPTPWNFAVYAALLPYAEGVPVA
;
A
#
# COMPACT_ATOMS: atom_id res chain seq x y z
N MET A 1 -17.15 -21.21 -8.96
CA MET A 1 -16.13 -20.94 -10.00
C MET A 1 -14.87 -20.49 -9.27
N GLN A 2 -13.72 -21.06 -9.61
CA GLN A 2 -12.45 -20.67 -9.01
C GLN A 2 -12.06 -19.25 -9.49
N LEU A 3 -11.75 -18.34 -8.58
CA LEU A 3 -11.41 -16.96 -8.91
C LEU A 3 -10.02 -16.91 -9.56
N ARG A 4 -9.91 -16.31 -10.74
CA ARG A 4 -8.63 -16.05 -11.43
C ARG A 4 -8.10 -14.70 -10.98
N ILE A 5 -6.89 -14.68 -10.49
CA ILE A 5 -6.30 -13.49 -9.84
C ILE A 5 -4.94 -13.20 -10.46
N ALA A 6 -4.71 -11.96 -10.84
CA ALA A 6 -3.38 -11.47 -11.16
C ALA A 6 -2.87 -10.58 -10.01
N VAL A 7 -1.65 -10.82 -9.56
CA VAL A 7 -0.98 -9.98 -8.58
C VAL A 7 0.05 -9.11 -9.30
N MET A 8 -0.30 -7.87 -9.56
CA MET A 8 0.61 -6.90 -10.18
C MET A 8 1.55 -6.33 -9.13
N GLY A 9 2.77 -6.87 -9.07
CA GLY A 9 3.76 -6.56 -8.05
C GLY A 9 3.77 -7.57 -6.91
N ALA A 10 4.60 -8.61 -7.02
CA ALA A 10 4.79 -9.67 -6.02
C ALA A 10 5.73 -9.25 -4.87
N GLY A 11 5.74 -7.96 -4.49
CA GLY A 11 6.45 -7.45 -3.32
C GLY A 11 5.83 -7.90 -2.00
N GLY A 12 6.20 -7.26 -0.89
CA GLY A 12 5.70 -7.64 0.45
C GLY A 12 4.18 -7.81 0.49
N THR A 13 3.42 -6.78 0.13
CA THR A 13 1.96 -6.79 0.18
C THR A 13 1.34 -7.78 -0.82
N GLY A 14 1.71 -7.68 -2.10
CA GLY A 14 1.16 -8.53 -3.14
C GLY A 14 1.58 -9.99 -2.99
N GLY A 15 2.84 -10.24 -2.62
CA GLY A 15 3.33 -11.58 -2.33
C GLY A 15 2.61 -12.22 -1.15
N TYR A 16 2.37 -11.47 -0.06
CA TYR A 16 1.65 -11.98 1.10
C TYR A 16 0.20 -12.36 0.76
N PHE A 17 -0.61 -11.40 0.28
CA PHE A 17 -2.02 -11.66 0.01
C PHE A 17 -2.21 -12.65 -1.13
N GLY A 18 -1.42 -12.52 -2.21
CA GLY A 18 -1.45 -13.48 -3.30
C GLY A 18 -1.02 -14.89 -2.87
N GLY A 19 -0.02 -15.01 -1.99
CA GLY A 19 0.41 -16.29 -1.43
C GLY A 19 -0.66 -16.96 -0.55
N ILE A 20 -1.40 -16.20 0.26
CA ILE A 20 -2.55 -16.71 1.02
C ILE A 20 -3.66 -17.19 0.08
N LEU A 21 -3.99 -16.43 -0.96
CA LEU A 21 -4.99 -16.81 -1.97
C LEU A 21 -4.59 -18.08 -2.73
N ALA A 22 -3.32 -18.18 -3.15
CA ALA A 22 -2.79 -19.37 -3.82
C ALA A 22 -2.83 -20.60 -2.90
N ARG A 23 -2.46 -20.46 -1.61
CA ARG A 23 -2.58 -21.54 -0.62
C ARG A 23 -4.02 -22.00 -0.42
N ALA A 24 -4.98 -21.09 -0.51
CA ALA A 24 -6.41 -21.40 -0.41
C ALA A 24 -6.98 -22.04 -1.70
N GLY A 25 -6.15 -22.24 -2.74
CA GLY A 25 -6.54 -22.89 -3.98
C GLY A 25 -7.07 -21.95 -5.07
N ALA A 26 -6.95 -20.62 -4.93
CA ALA A 26 -7.27 -19.69 -6.01
C ALA A 26 -6.26 -19.83 -7.17
N ASP A 27 -6.70 -19.55 -8.39
CA ASP A 27 -5.84 -19.49 -9.58
C ASP A 27 -5.11 -18.14 -9.61
N VAL A 28 -3.89 -18.10 -9.09
CA VAL A 28 -3.12 -16.87 -8.90
C VAL A 28 -1.90 -16.85 -9.80
N THR A 29 -1.82 -15.83 -10.66
CA THR A 29 -0.63 -15.52 -11.46
C THR A 29 0.04 -14.26 -10.91
N PHE A 30 1.32 -14.35 -10.55
CA PHE A 30 2.11 -13.23 -10.07
C PHE A 30 2.86 -12.56 -11.21
N ILE A 31 2.76 -11.23 -11.30
CA ILE A 31 3.59 -10.43 -12.17
C ILE A 31 4.76 -9.89 -11.34
N ALA A 32 5.96 -10.41 -11.60
CA ALA A 32 7.18 -10.14 -10.85
C ALA A 32 8.38 -9.97 -11.79
N ARG A 33 9.53 -9.56 -11.26
CA ARG A 33 10.74 -9.31 -12.08
C ARG A 33 12.00 -9.86 -11.39
N GLY A 34 13.06 -10.01 -12.17
CA GLY A 34 14.42 -10.29 -11.70
C GLY A 34 14.52 -11.56 -10.85
N ASN A 35 15.41 -11.52 -9.85
CA ASN A 35 15.72 -12.68 -9.00
C ASN A 35 14.51 -13.18 -8.21
N HIS A 36 13.57 -12.29 -7.87
CA HIS A 36 12.34 -12.69 -7.16
C HIS A 36 11.46 -13.56 -8.05
N LEU A 37 11.25 -13.16 -9.31
CA LEU A 37 10.53 -13.97 -10.31
C LEU A 37 11.21 -15.33 -10.54
N ALA A 38 12.54 -15.33 -10.75
CA ALA A 38 13.29 -16.57 -10.97
C ALA A 38 13.11 -17.56 -9.81
N ALA A 39 13.23 -17.06 -8.57
CA ALA A 39 13.03 -17.88 -7.37
C ALA A 39 11.60 -18.42 -7.23
N MET A 40 10.59 -17.60 -7.53
CA MET A 40 9.18 -18.01 -7.51
C MET A 40 8.90 -19.13 -8.52
N ARG A 41 9.44 -19.02 -9.73
CA ARG A 41 9.31 -20.06 -10.76
C ARG A 41 9.97 -21.38 -10.39
N GLU A 42 11.15 -21.29 -9.75
CA GLU A 42 11.97 -22.45 -9.41
C GLU A 42 11.46 -23.18 -8.15
N ARG A 43 11.13 -22.43 -7.09
CA ARG A 43 10.88 -22.95 -5.75
C ARG A 43 9.50 -22.64 -5.19
N GLY A 44 8.65 -21.91 -5.93
CA GLY A 44 7.41 -21.38 -5.40
C GLY A 44 7.62 -20.12 -4.53
N LEU A 45 6.54 -19.67 -3.90
CA LEU A 45 6.54 -18.52 -3.01
C LEU A 45 6.46 -18.99 -1.55
N THR A 46 7.46 -18.62 -0.76
CA THR A 46 7.48 -18.87 0.68
C THR A 46 6.95 -17.65 1.44
N ILE A 47 6.01 -17.89 2.34
CA ILE A 47 5.49 -16.87 3.26
C ILE A 47 5.97 -17.23 4.67
N ARG A 48 6.60 -16.29 5.36
CA ARG A 48 6.91 -16.31 6.78
C ARG A 48 6.07 -15.28 7.49
N SER A 49 5.13 -15.74 8.31
CA SER A 49 4.12 -14.85 8.88
C SER A 49 3.83 -15.19 10.33
N ARG A 50 3.72 -14.15 11.16
CA ARG A 50 3.22 -14.29 12.53
C ARG A 50 1.74 -14.65 12.58
N LEU A 51 0.99 -14.34 11.52
CA LEU A 51 -0.45 -14.59 11.43
C LEU A 51 -0.79 -15.93 10.78
N ALA A 52 -0.07 -16.26 9.67
CA ALA A 52 -0.39 -17.42 8.83
C ALA A 52 0.60 -18.59 8.98
N GLY A 53 1.62 -18.45 9.83
CA GLY A 53 2.71 -19.40 9.95
C GLY A 53 3.69 -19.35 8.78
N GLU A 54 4.56 -20.36 8.67
CA GLU A 54 5.47 -20.52 7.54
C GLU A 54 4.94 -21.59 6.59
N PHE A 55 4.91 -21.28 5.29
CA PHE A 55 4.54 -22.22 4.24
C PHE A 55 5.15 -21.80 2.90
N THR A 56 5.26 -22.77 1.99
CA THR A 56 5.64 -22.55 0.59
C THR A 56 4.51 -23.07 -0.31
N VAL A 57 4.14 -22.27 -1.31
CA VAL A 57 3.11 -22.64 -2.29
C VAL A 57 3.70 -22.58 -3.69
N PRO A 58 3.46 -23.59 -4.55
CA PRO A 58 3.76 -23.49 -5.98
C PRO A 58 2.92 -22.37 -6.60
N VAL A 59 3.52 -21.55 -7.46
CA VAL A 59 2.84 -20.40 -8.05
C VAL A 59 3.14 -20.28 -9.54
N GLN A 60 2.20 -19.71 -10.28
CA GLN A 60 2.45 -19.22 -11.63
C GLN A 60 3.02 -17.79 -11.51
N ALA A 61 4.10 -17.50 -12.24
CA ALA A 61 4.73 -16.18 -12.20
C ALA A 61 5.31 -15.80 -13.56
N THR A 62 5.10 -14.55 -13.97
CA THR A 62 5.60 -14.00 -15.23
C THR A 62 6.02 -12.54 -15.06
N ASP A 63 6.85 -12.04 -15.95
CA ASP A 63 7.18 -10.62 -16.11
C ASP A 63 6.36 -9.96 -17.25
N ASP A 64 5.62 -10.76 -18.00
CA ASP A 64 4.79 -10.30 -19.12
C ASP A 64 3.30 -10.51 -18.84
N PRO A 65 2.55 -9.45 -18.43
CA PRO A 65 1.10 -9.53 -18.24
C PRO A 65 0.33 -9.92 -19.51
N GLY A 66 0.90 -9.70 -20.70
CA GLY A 66 0.26 -10.07 -21.97
C GLY A 66 0.12 -11.57 -22.19
N GLN A 67 0.84 -12.40 -21.43
CA GLN A 67 0.72 -13.86 -21.45
C GLN A 67 -0.41 -14.38 -20.55
N VAL A 68 -1.02 -13.51 -19.72
CA VAL A 68 -2.08 -13.88 -18.79
C VAL A 68 -3.43 -13.51 -19.40
N PRO A 69 -4.39 -14.44 -19.51
CA PRO A 69 -5.73 -14.11 -19.97
C PRO A 69 -6.44 -13.16 -19.01
N PRO A 70 -7.54 -12.51 -19.44
CA PRO A 70 -8.34 -11.68 -18.55
C PRO A 70 -8.72 -12.42 -17.26
N VAL A 71 -8.57 -11.73 -16.13
CA VAL A 71 -8.78 -12.25 -14.78
C VAL A 71 -10.03 -11.66 -14.13
N ASP A 72 -10.46 -12.24 -13.02
CA ASP A 72 -11.60 -11.73 -12.25
C ASP A 72 -11.15 -10.61 -11.28
N LEU A 73 -9.88 -10.69 -10.79
CA LEU A 73 -9.31 -9.72 -9.85
C LEU A 73 -7.85 -9.43 -10.19
N VAL A 74 -7.50 -8.15 -10.23
CA VAL A 74 -6.11 -7.67 -10.19
C VAL A 74 -5.83 -7.08 -8.80
N LEU A 75 -4.96 -7.72 -8.02
CA LEU A 75 -4.35 -7.10 -6.84
C LEU A 75 -3.21 -6.20 -7.30
N PHE A 76 -3.40 -4.89 -7.22
CA PHE A 76 -2.42 -3.93 -7.71
C PHE A 76 -1.53 -3.44 -6.56
N CYS A 77 -0.29 -3.96 -6.50
CA CYS A 77 0.61 -3.89 -5.35
C CYS A 77 2.03 -3.40 -5.67
N VAL A 78 2.25 -2.77 -6.82
CA VAL A 78 3.56 -2.20 -7.16
C VAL A 78 3.88 -1.01 -6.25
N LYS A 79 5.13 -0.62 -6.15
CA LYS A 79 5.51 0.64 -5.50
C LYS A 79 4.89 1.83 -6.25
N ALA A 80 4.50 2.89 -5.53
CA ALA A 80 3.74 4.00 -6.08
C ALA A 80 4.43 4.72 -7.25
N TYR A 81 5.77 4.76 -7.28
CA TYR A 81 6.54 5.32 -8.40
C TYR A 81 6.43 4.50 -9.70
N ASP A 82 6.04 3.22 -9.63
CA ASP A 82 5.80 2.35 -10.79
C ASP A 82 4.33 2.35 -11.27
N THR A 83 3.41 3.05 -10.58
CA THR A 83 1.95 2.98 -10.84
C THR A 83 1.60 3.22 -12.30
N SER A 84 2.10 4.29 -12.92
CA SER A 84 1.74 4.63 -14.30
C SER A 84 2.22 3.58 -15.31
N ALA A 85 3.45 3.10 -15.15
CA ALA A 85 3.99 2.05 -16.01
C ALA A 85 3.25 0.72 -15.82
N ALA A 86 2.96 0.35 -14.57
CA ALA A 86 2.24 -0.87 -14.25
C ALA A 86 0.78 -0.82 -14.74
N ALA A 87 0.09 0.32 -14.58
CA ALA A 87 -1.28 0.50 -15.07
C ALA A 87 -1.37 0.34 -16.59
N ALA A 88 -0.38 0.82 -17.33
CA ALA A 88 -0.37 0.68 -18.79
C ALA A 88 -0.29 -0.79 -19.25
N VAL A 89 0.45 -1.63 -18.52
CA VAL A 89 0.70 -3.03 -18.92
C VAL A 89 -0.35 -4.02 -18.39
N ILE A 90 -1.24 -3.64 -17.48
CA ILE A 90 -2.29 -4.54 -16.98
C ILE A 90 -3.53 -4.60 -17.89
N ARG A 91 -3.64 -3.76 -18.91
CA ARG A 91 -4.80 -3.74 -19.82
C ARG A 91 -5.20 -5.12 -20.38
N PRO A 92 -4.26 -6.00 -20.79
CA PRO A 92 -4.62 -7.36 -21.26
C PRO A 92 -5.33 -8.22 -20.20
N LEU A 93 -5.15 -7.91 -18.92
CA LEU A 93 -5.77 -8.62 -17.79
C LEU A 93 -7.24 -8.21 -17.56
N ILE A 94 -7.67 -7.09 -18.15
CA ILE A 94 -8.97 -6.48 -17.89
C ILE A 94 -10.00 -7.02 -18.87
N GLY A 95 -10.94 -7.80 -18.35
CA GLY A 95 -12.18 -8.20 -19.06
C GLY A 95 -13.36 -7.40 -18.53
N ALA A 96 -14.57 -7.66 -19.03
CA ALA A 96 -15.77 -6.89 -18.71
C ALA A 96 -16.10 -6.83 -17.20
N GLU A 97 -15.80 -7.89 -16.45
CA GLU A 97 -16.13 -8.02 -15.02
C GLU A 97 -14.90 -7.95 -14.11
N THR A 98 -13.71 -7.67 -14.67
CA THR A 98 -12.48 -7.62 -13.88
C THR A 98 -12.53 -6.47 -12.86
N LEU A 99 -12.18 -6.76 -11.61
CA LEU A 99 -11.94 -5.75 -10.59
C LEU A 99 -10.45 -5.50 -10.41
N VAL A 100 -10.07 -4.24 -10.21
CA VAL A 100 -8.72 -3.81 -9.85
C VAL A 100 -8.76 -3.26 -8.43
N LEU A 101 -8.08 -3.95 -7.50
CA LEU A 101 -7.98 -3.57 -6.10
C LEU A 101 -6.55 -3.07 -5.80
N PRO A 102 -6.31 -1.76 -5.78
CA PRO A 102 -5.03 -1.21 -5.34
C PRO A 102 -4.84 -1.40 -3.85
N LEU A 103 -3.67 -1.91 -3.46
CA LEU A 103 -3.26 -2.07 -2.06
C LEU A 103 -1.98 -1.28 -1.76
N GLN A 104 -1.67 -0.30 -2.60
CA GLN A 104 -0.53 0.60 -2.45
C GLN A 104 -0.77 1.60 -1.32
N ASN A 105 0.32 2.20 -0.83
CA ASN A 105 0.24 3.40 -0.02
C ASN A 105 -0.01 4.62 -0.92
N GLY A 106 -0.69 5.63 -0.36
CA GLY A 106 -1.09 6.81 -1.11
C GLY A 106 -2.59 6.91 -1.27
N VAL A 107 -3.05 8.02 -1.84
CA VAL A 107 -4.49 8.34 -1.99
C VAL A 107 -4.91 8.66 -3.43
N ASP A 108 -3.96 8.75 -4.37
CA ASP A 108 -4.20 9.10 -5.77
C ASP A 108 -4.17 7.89 -6.74
N THR A 109 -3.90 6.68 -6.23
CA THR A 109 -3.78 5.48 -7.08
C THR A 109 -5.09 5.10 -7.76
N VAL A 110 -6.22 5.29 -7.07
CA VAL A 110 -7.55 4.94 -7.59
C VAL A 110 -7.85 5.75 -8.84
N GLU A 111 -7.66 7.06 -8.80
CA GLU A 111 -7.90 7.97 -9.92
C GLU A 111 -6.92 7.66 -11.08
N ARG A 112 -5.65 7.40 -10.76
CA ARG A 112 -4.64 7.05 -11.77
C ARG A 112 -4.96 5.74 -12.48
N LEU A 113 -5.46 4.73 -11.77
CA LEU A 113 -5.90 3.46 -12.36
C LEU A 113 -7.17 3.66 -13.18
N ALA A 114 -8.18 4.36 -12.63
CA ALA A 114 -9.44 4.63 -13.31
C ALA A 114 -9.24 5.34 -14.67
N ALA A 115 -8.27 6.25 -14.74
CA ALA A 115 -7.92 6.93 -15.99
C ALA A 115 -7.35 5.97 -17.07
N VAL A 116 -6.85 4.80 -16.70
CA VAL A 116 -6.23 3.83 -17.62
C VAL A 116 -7.15 2.68 -17.96
N VAL A 117 -7.82 2.10 -16.95
CA VAL A 117 -8.62 0.87 -17.11
C VAL A 117 -10.13 1.10 -17.07
N GLY A 118 -10.58 2.32 -16.75
CA GLY A 118 -12.00 2.65 -16.53
C GLY A 118 -12.36 2.63 -15.05
N SER A 119 -13.20 3.58 -14.62
CA SER A 119 -13.63 3.70 -13.22
C SER A 119 -14.52 2.53 -12.76
N GLU A 120 -15.22 1.91 -13.70
CA GLU A 120 -16.05 0.74 -13.46
C GLU A 120 -15.28 -0.48 -12.99
N HIS A 121 -13.98 -0.57 -13.32
CA HIS A 121 -13.11 -1.66 -12.90
C HIS A 121 -12.45 -1.42 -11.54
N VAL A 122 -12.36 -0.18 -11.06
CA VAL A 122 -11.55 0.13 -9.87
C VAL A 122 -12.41 0.16 -8.61
N VAL A 123 -11.93 -0.50 -7.58
CA VAL A 123 -12.44 -0.40 -6.20
C VAL A 123 -11.34 0.16 -5.30
N GLY A 124 -11.70 0.86 -4.25
CA GLY A 124 -10.73 1.35 -3.28
C GLY A 124 -10.26 0.23 -2.35
N GLY A 125 -8.98 0.26 -1.94
CA GLY A 125 -8.42 -0.73 -1.04
C GLY A 125 -7.38 -0.18 -0.07
N VAL A 126 -7.36 -0.73 1.15
CA VAL A 126 -6.38 -0.42 2.19
C VAL A 126 -5.84 -1.71 2.78
N ALA A 127 -4.55 -1.96 2.60
CA ALA A 127 -3.85 -3.08 3.24
C ALA A 127 -3.35 -2.68 4.64
N MET A 128 -3.75 -3.43 5.67
CA MET A 128 -3.33 -3.24 7.06
C MET A 128 -2.27 -4.28 7.42
N ILE A 129 -1.08 -4.15 6.84
CA ILE A 129 0.00 -5.13 6.94
C ILE A 129 1.37 -4.46 6.86
N THR A 130 2.35 -5.06 7.53
CA THR A 130 3.77 -4.79 7.32
C THR A 130 4.42 -6.07 6.81
N SER A 131 4.87 -6.05 5.56
CA SER A 131 5.50 -7.19 4.89
C SER A 131 6.55 -6.73 3.91
N THR A 132 7.58 -7.55 3.71
CA THR A 132 8.72 -7.24 2.85
C THR A 132 9.22 -8.50 2.13
N ILE A 133 9.98 -8.32 1.07
CA ILE A 133 10.77 -9.40 0.48
C ILE A 133 12.00 -9.60 1.39
N GLU A 134 12.04 -10.73 2.10
CA GLU A 134 13.18 -11.11 2.96
C GLU A 134 14.33 -11.66 2.12
N ALA A 135 14.00 -12.44 1.11
CA ALA A 135 14.92 -12.98 0.12
C ALA A 135 14.16 -13.24 -1.19
N PRO A 136 14.82 -13.45 -2.33
CA PRO A 136 14.15 -13.85 -3.57
C PRO A 136 13.25 -15.07 -3.35
N GLY A 137 11.94 -14.94 -3.64
CA GLY A 137 10.93 -15.98 -3.42
C GLY A 137 10.42 -16.10 -1.98
N VAL A 138 10.86 -15.23 -1.04
CA VAL A 138 10.46 -15.28 0.37
C VAL A 138 9.88 -13.95 0.82
N ILE A 139 8.64 -13.99 1.33
CA ILE A 139 7.94 -12.83 1.91
C ILE A 139 7.88 -13.00 3.43
N ALA A 140 8.36 -12.02 4.17
CA ALA A 140 8.20 -11.92 5.61
C ALA A 140 7.09 -10.92 5.95
N GLN A 141 6.10 -11.37 6.73
CA GLN A 141 5.10 -10.52 7.36
C GLN A 141 5.47 -10.37 8.84
N THR A 142 5.76 -9.14 9.25
CA THR A 142 6.34 -8.85 10.57
C THR A 142 5.38 -8.14 11.52
N ALA A 143 4.41 -7.38 10.97
CA ALA A 143 3.44 -6.61 11.77
C ALA A 143 2.13 -6.37 11.00
N GLY A 144 1.19 -5.72 11.67
CA GLY A 144 -0.15 -5.46 11.12
C GLY A 144 -1.10 -6.64 11.26
N MET A 145 -2.34 -6.42 10.85
CA MET A 145 -3.46 -7.37 11.06
C MET A 145 -3.66 -8.36 9.90
N GLY A 146 -2.91 -8.23 8.81
CA GLY A 146 -3.13 -9.02 7.59
C GLY A 146 -4.53 -8.81 6.99
N LYS A 147 -5.11 -7.62 7.19
CA LYS A 147 -6.50 -7.27 6.85
C LYS A 147 -6.54 -6.34 5.64
N ILE A 148 -7.61 -6.46 4.85
CA ILE A 148 -7.93 -5.54 3.75
C ILE A 148 -9.24 -4.82 4.08
N LEU A 149 -9.22 -3.47 4.03
CA LEU A 149 -10.45 -2.69 3.89
C LEU A 149 -10.65 -2.44 2.40
N LEU A 150 -11.88 -2.55 1.94
CA LEU A 150 -12.24 -2.31 0.54
C LEU A 150 -13.59 -1.60 0.43
N GLY A 151 -13.88 -1.00 -0.71
CA GLY A 151 -15.16 -0.33 -0.90
C GLY A 151 -15.29 0.32 -2.26
N GLU A 152 -16.50 0.74 -2.57
CA GLU A 152 -16.76 1.55 -3.77
C GLU A 152 -16.14 2.93 -3.62
N VAL A 153 -15.49 3.41 -4.68
CA VAL A 153 -14.87 4.74 -4.69
C VAL A 153 -15.93 5.84 -4.58
N ALA A 154 -17.12 5.61 -5.13
CA ALA A 154 -18.25 6.51 -5.00
C ALA A 154 -18.97 6.41 -3.64
N GLY A 155 -18.51 5.53 -2.76
CA GLY A 155 -19.16 5.22 -1.48
C GLY A 155 -20.26 4.18 -1.59
N GLY A 156 -20.74 3.71 -0.42
CA GLY A 156 -21.77 2.67 -0.32
C GLY A 156 -21.22 1.25 -0.49
N THR A 157 -22.16 0.30 -0.67
CA THR A 157 -21.86 -1.13 -0.85
C THR A 157 -22.46 -1.62 -2.17
N SER A 158 -21.84 -2.63 -2.77
CA SER A 158 -22.32 -3.21 -4.01
C SER A 158 -22.17 -4.73 -3.98
N VAL A 159 -22.83 -5.40 -4.94
CA VAL A 159 -22.71 -6.86 -5.10
C VAL A 159 -21.27 -7.26 -5.40
N ARG A 160 -20.52 -6.48 -6.18
CA ARG A 160 -19.13 -6.79 -6.55
C ARG A 160 -18.19 -6.68 -5.35
N THR A 161 -18.35 -5.65 -4.50
CA THR A 161 -17.54 -5.52 -3.27
C THR A 161 -17.89 -6.60 -2.24
N ALA A 162 -19.17 -6.99 -2.12
CA ALA A 162 -19.59 -8.10 -1.26
C ALA A 162 -18.98 -9.45 -1.71
N ARG A 163 -19.02 -9.75 -3.02
CA ARG A 163 -18.39 -10.96 -3.58
C ARG A 163 -16.88 -10.97 -3.36
N LEU A 164 -16.22 -9.82 -3.49
CA LEU A 164 -14.80 -9.71 -3.25
C LEU A 164 -14.45 -9.93 -1.77
N GLN A 165 -15.22 -9.34 -0.86
CA GLN A 165 -15.08 -9.57 0.59
C GLN A 165 -15.22 -11.05 0.93
N GLU A 166 -16.26 -11.72 0.41
CA GLU A 166 -16.51 -13.15 0.63
C GLU A 166 -15.33 -14.00 0.09
N ALA A 167 -14.86 -13.71 -1.11
CA ALA A 167 -13.74 -14.45 -1.73
C ALA A 167 -12.44 -14.31 -0.92
N LEU A 168 -12.11 -13.10 -0.43
CA LEU A 168 -10.97 -12.86 0.44
C LEU A 168 -11.14 -13.59 1.78
N GLY A 169 -12.34 -13.50 2.39
CA GLY A 169 -12.66 -14.17 3.65
C GLY A 169 -12.54 -15.70 3.56
N ASN A 170 -13.05 -16.30 2.49
CA ASN A 170 -12.94 -17.74 2.23
C ASN A 170 -11.48 -18.22 2.08
N ALA A 171 -10.59 -17.32 1.62
CA ALA A 171 -9.16 -17.58 1.56
C ALA A 171 -8.43 -17.37 2.90
N GLY A 172 -9.12 -16.91 3.93
CA GLY A 172 -8.54 -16.62 5.25
C GLY A 172 -7.92 -15.23 5.36
N ILE A 173 -8.24 -14.32 4.45
CA ILE A 173 -7.85 -12.91 4.52
C ILE A 173 -9.01 -12.13 5.17
N PRO A 174 -8.84 -11.58 6.39
CA PRO A 174 -9.85 -10.70 6.96
C PRO A 174 -10.11 -9.51 6.04
N ALA A 175 -11.35 -9.36 5.56
CA ALA A 175 -11.74 -8.29 4.66
C ALA A 175 -13.00 -7.59 5.18
N GLU A 176 -13.04 -6.27 5.08
CA GLU A 176 -14.16 -5.45 5.55
C GLU A 176 -14.52 -4.40 4.51
N ILE A 177 -15.82 -4.28 4.21
CA ILE A 177 -16.33 -3.22 3.33
C ILE A 177 -16.48 -1.94 4.14
N HIS A 178 -15.84 -0.87 3.68
CA HIS A 178 -15.97 0.46 4.26
C HIS A 178 -16.98 1.29 3.46
N SER A 179 -17.91 1.95 4.14
CA SER A 179 -18.98 2.73 3.50
C SER A 179 -18.47 3.94 2.68
N ASP A 180 -17.35 4.53 3.09
CA ASP A 180 -16.57 5.48 2.29
C ASP A 180 -15.09 5.09 2.37
N ILE A 181 -14.63 4.30 1.42
CA ILE A 181 -13.25 3.79 1.40
C ILE A 181 -12.21 4.90 1.31
N ARG A 182 -12.56 6.06 0.75
CA ARG A 182 -11.65 7.20 0.66
C ARG A 182 -11.28 7.72 2.06
N VAL A 183 -12.22 7.70 2.99
CA VAL A 183 -11.94 8.06 4.39
C VAL A 183 -10.91 7.10 4.99
N ALA A 184 -11.09 5.79 4.84
CA ALA A 184 -10.14 4.80 5.35
C ALA A 184 -8.75 4.93 4.69
N MET A 185 -8.69 5.21 3.38
CA MET A 185 -7.44 5.48 2.67
C MET A 185 -6.73 6.71 3.26
N TRP A 186 -7.45 7.80 3.48
CA TRP A 186 -6.89 9.03 4.05
C TRP A 186 -6.49 8.89 5.52
N GLU A 187 -7.25 8.16 6.35
CA GLU A 187 -6.83 7.89 7.75
C GLU A 187 -5.48 7.16 7.80
N LYS A 188 -5.33 6.11 6.98
CA LYS A 188 -4.04 5.43 6.86
C LYS A 188 -2.95 6.37 6.30
N PHE A 189 -3.28 7.16 5.28
CA PHE A 189 -2.35 8.08 4.63
C PHE A 189 -1.82 9.15 5.58
N ILE A 190 -2.70 9.79 6.37
CA ILE A 190 -2.33 10.74 7.42
C ILE A 190 -1.30 10.12 8.38
N PHE A 191 -1.59 8.90 8.85
CA PHE A 191 -0.68 8.17 9.73
C PHE A 191 0.67 7.91 9.08
N ILE A 192 0.69 7.37 7.86
CA ILE A 192 1.96 6.99 7.21
C ILE A 192 2.80 8.20 6.78
N CYS A 193 2.20 9.32 6.39
CA CYS A 193 2.95 10.56 6.10
C CYS A 193 3.72 11.03 7.33
N GLY A 194 3.10 11.00 8.51
CA GLY A 194 3.77 11.30 9.77
C GLY A 194 4.79 10.22 10.15
N PHE A 195 4.32 9.00 10.36
CA PHE A 195 5.14 7.91 10.89
C PHE A 195 6.33 7.57 9.99
N SER A 196 6.09 7.32 8.69
CA SER A 196 7.16 6.98 7.75
C SER A 196 8.03 8.19 7.42
N GLY A 197 7.42 9.37 7.23
CA GLY A 197 8.15 10.59 6.89
C GLY A 197 9.11 11.00 8.01
N ILE A 198 8.65 11.03 9.27
CA ILE A 198 9.48 11.51 10.38
C ILE A 198 10.54 10.48 10.80
N THR A 199 10.23 9.18 10.79
CA THR A 199 11.25 8.16 11.06
C THR A 199 12.35 8.17 10.00
N ALA A 200 12.00 8.38 8.72
CA ALA A 200 12.98 8.51 7.64
C ALA A 200 13.80 9.81 7.75
N LEU A 201 13.14 10.95 7.98
CA LEU A 201 13.78 12.26 8.09
C LEU A 201 14.82 12.28 9.21
N THR A 202 14.45 11.80 10.39
CA THR A 202 15.31 11.78 11.58
C THR A 202 16.29 10.63 11.59
N ARG A 203 16.05 9.57 10.80
CA ARG A 203 16.76 8.28 10.86
C ARG A 203 16.70 7.64 12.24
N LEU A 204 15.62 7.91 12.98
CA LEU A 204 15.39 7.39 14.31
C LEU A 204 14.12 6.54 14.37
N PRO A 205 14.07 5.53 15.25
CA PRO A 205 12.88 4.77 15.50
C PRO A 205 11.83 5.60 16.26
N ILE A 206 10.58 5.14 16.21
CA ILE A 206 9.43 5.88 16.75
C ILE A 206 9.56 6.19 18.25
N GLY A 207 10.14 5.29 19.04
CA GLY A 207 10.33 5.53 20.48
C GLY A 207 11.18 6.76 20.78
N ALA A 208 12.26 6.99 20.03
CA ALA A 208 13.11 8.16 20.16
C ALA A 208 12.37 9.46 19.75
N ILE A 209 11.52 9.38 18.71
CA ILE A 209 10.70 10.50 18.24
C ILE A 209 9.67 10.89 19.30
N LEU A 210 8.95 9.92 19.85
CA LEU A 210 7.92 10.17 20.89
C LEU A 210 8.52 10.67 22.21
N ALA A 211 9.75 10.29 22.54
CA ALA A 211 10.46 10.77 23.74
C ALA A 211 10.92 12.23 23.63
N SER A 212 11.04 12.78 22.42
CA SER A 212 11.42 14.17 22.17
C SER A 212 10.19 15.03 21.92
N HIS A 213 9.95 16.04 22.74
CA HIS A 213 8.82 16.97 22.58
C HIS A 213 8.82 17.62 21.19
N ALA A 214 9.95 18.12 20.72
CA ALA A 214 10.06 18.78 19.41
C ALA A 214 9.77 17.79 18.24
N SER A 215 10.32 16.57 18.31
CA SER A 215 10.10 15.56 17.26
C SER A 215 8.67 15.02 17.27
N SER A 216 8.07 14.86 18.45
CA SER A 216 6.67 14.46 18.60
C SER A 216 5.72 15.56 18.10
N THR A 217 6.05 16.83 18.32
CA THR A 217 5.31 17.98 17.75
C THR A 217 5.39 17.97 16.23
N LEU A 218 6.57 17.72 15.66
CA LEU A 218 6.75 17.61 14.21
C LEU A 218 5.93 16.45 13.62
N LEU A 219 5.95 15.27 14.26
CA LEU A 219 5.15 14.11 13.87
C LEU A 219 3.65 14.46 13.80
N ARG A 220 3.15 15.11 14.87
CA ARG A 220 1.76 15.59 14.95
C ARG A 220 1.44 16.60 13.85
N GLY A 221 2.29 17.62 13.67
CA GLY A 221 2.08 18.67 12.68
C GLY A 221 2.00 18.15 11.25
N VAL A 222 2.83 17.16 10.88
CA VAL A 222 2.74 16.49 9.57
C VAL A 222 1.38 15.81 9.40
N MET A 223 0.87 15.12 10.43
CA MET A 223 -0.45 14.49 10.38
C MET A 223 -1.59 15.51 10.33
N GLU A 224 -1.50 16.61 11.08
CA GLU A 224 -2.50 17.69 11.09
C GLU A 224 -2.64 18.36 9.74
N GLU A 225 -1.53 18.65 9.05
CA GLU A 225 -1.57 19.19 7.69
C GLU A 225 -2.19 18.20 6.69
N ALA A 226 -1.82 16.92 6.75
CA ALA A 226 -2.41 15.91 5.88
C ALA A 226 -3.93 15.77 6.13
N ALA A 227 -4.38 15.86 7.40
CA ALA A 227 -5.80 15.86 7.74
C ALA A 227 -6.51 17.14 7.26
N ALA A 228 -5.85 18.29 7.33
CA ALA A 228 -6.41 19.55 6.82
C ALA A 228 -6.58 19.50 5.29
N VAL A 229 -5.59 18.98 4.56
CA VAL A 229 -5.68 18.75 3.11
C VAL A 229 -6.82 17.78 2.78
N ALA A 230 -6.96 16.66 3.52
CA ALA A 230 -8.06 15.73 3.33
C ALA A 230 -9.43 16.43 3.41
N ARG A 231 -9.67 17.23 4.46
CA ARG A 231 -10.92 17.96 4.64
C ARG A 231 -11.13 19.00 3.54
N ALA A 232 -10.09 19.73 3.16
CA ALA A 232 -10.14 20.73 2.09
C ALA A 232 -10.44 20.11 0.71
N THR A 233 -10.10 18.83 0.50
CA THR A 233 -10.44 18.07 -0.71
C THR A 233 -11.79 17.32 -0.59
N GLY A 234 -12.58 17.58 0.46
CA GLY A 234 -13.92 17.02 0.63
C GLY A 234 -13.96 15.62 1.24
N ILE A 235 -12.89 15.16 1.86
CA ILE A 235 -12.88 13.87 2.57
C ILE A 235 -13.25 14.10 4.03
N ALA A 236 -14.28 13.40 4.49
CA ALA A 236 -14.81 13.52 5.85
C ALA A 236 -13.99 12.72 6.87
N VAL A 237 -12.66 13.00 6.94
CA VAL A 237 -11.81 12.36 7.97
C VAL A 237 -12.26 12.81 9.37
N PRO A 238 -12.32 11.87 10.33
CA PRO A 238 -12.74 12.17 11.70
C PRO A 238 -11.86 13.24 12.36
N ASP A 239 -12.47 14.04 13.24
CA ASP A 239 -11.76 15.12 13.95
C ASP A 239 -10.66 14.58 14.86
N ASP A 240 -10.86 13.41 15.44
CA ASP A 240 -9.88 12.71 16.29
C ASP A 240 -8.85 11.86 15.50
N GLY A 241 -8.85 11.93 14.17
CA GLY A 241 -7.98 11.10 13.31
C GLY A 241 -6.50 11.25 13.61
N VAL A 242 -6.05 12.47 13.94
CA VAL A 242 -4.64 12.72 14.32
C VAL A 242 -4.33 12.12 15.69
N GLU A 243 -5.21 12.30 16.68
CA GLU A 243 -5.08 11.70 18.01
C GLU A 243 -4.99 10.18 17.94
N ARG A 244 -5.85 9.57 17.11
CA ARG A 244 -5.80 8.11 16.86
C ARG A 244 -4.50 7.70 16.18
N GLY A 245 -3.99 8.51 15.26
CA GLY A 245 -2.69 8.30 14.61
C GLY A 245 -1.53 8.36 15.60
N MET A 246 -1.51 9.37 16.49
CA MET A 246 -0.51 9.49 17.57
C MET A 246 -0.60 8.32 18.55
N ALA A 247 -1.81 7.94 18.95
CA ALA A 247 -2.04 6.78 19.82
C ALA A 247 -1.60 5.47 19.16
N LEU A 248 -1.82 5.34 17.85
CA LEU A 248 -1.33 4.19 17.07
C LEU A 248 0.19 4.17 17.01
N ALA A 249 0.85 5.30 16.78
CA ALA A 249 2.32 5.41 16.79
C ALA A 249 2.92 4.94 18.12
N ALA A 250 2.28 5.29 19.25
CA ALA A 250 2.70 4.88 20.59
C ALA A 250 2.52 3.37 20.89
N ARG A 251 1.76 2.64 20.05
CA ARG A 251 1.56 1.19 20.17
C ARG A 251 2.59 0.36 19.43
N PHE A 252 3.35 1.01 18.53
CA PHE A 252 4.45 0.33 17.87
C PHE A 252 5.60 0.07 18.84
N GLU A 253 6.34 -0.97 18.57
CA GLU A 253 7.57 -1.25 19.32
C GLU A 253 8.52 -0.02 19.22
N PRO A 254 9.19 0.38 20.32
CA PRO A 254 10.01 1.58 20.33
C PRO A 254 11.09 1.66 19.24
N TRP A 255 11.55 0.49 18.77
CA TRP A 255 12.55 0.37 17.70
C TRP A 255 11.95 0.38 16.29
N ALA A 256 10.63 0.48 16.14
CA ALA A 256 9.97 0.44 14.84
C ALA A 256 10.21 1.72 14.03
N GLY A 257 10.36 1.55 12.72
CA GLY A 257 10.39 2.62 11.73
C GLY A 257 9.39 2.35 10.61
N GLY A 258 9.02 3.39 9.85
CA GLY A 258 8.13 3.28 8.72
C GLY A 258 8.81 2.72 7.46
N SER A 259 8.02 2.53 6.38
CA SER A 259 8.54 2.01 5.12
C SER A 259 9.62 2.91 4.50
N LEU A 260 9.43 4.25 4.52
CA LEU A 260 10.46 5.17 4.03
C LEU A 260 11.78 5.08 4.83
N TYR A 261 11.70 4.85 6.15
CA TYR A 261 12.88 4.63 6.98
C TYR A 261 13.65 3.39 6.56
N HIS A 262 12.94 2.27 6.34
CA HIS A 262 13.57 1.03 5.88
C HIS A 262 14.14 1.18 4.47
N ASP A 263 13.39 1.74 3.53
CA ASP A 263 13.87 1.95 2.15
C ASP A 263 15.09 2.88 2.14
N LEU A 264 15.09 3.97 2.92
CA LEU A 264 16.23 4.89 3.05
C LEU A 264 17.47 4.21 3.62
N THR A 265 17.28 3.40 4.68
CA THR A 265 18.39 2.69 5.35
C THR A 265 19.03 1.65 4.43
N MET A 266 18.21 1.01 3.58
CA MET A 266 18.68 0.02 2.61
C MET A 266 19.16 0.65 1.28
N GLY A 267 19.09 1.98 1.15
CA GLY A 267 19.46 2.68 -0.09
C GLY A 267 18.49 2.44 -1.25
N HIS A 268 17.27 2.03 -0.95
CA HIS A 268 16.22 1.82 -1.95
C HIS A 268 15.56 3.15 -2.37
N ARG A 269 14.87 3.14 -3.51
CA ARG A 269 14.01 4.24 -3.95
C ARG A 269 12.91 4.51 -2.94
N LEU A 270 12.58 5.79 -2.72
CA LEU A 270 11.55 6.21 -1.76
C LEU A 270 10.23 6.55 -2.45
N GLU A 271 9.13 6.20 -1.80
CA GLU A 271 7.77 6.62 -2.21
C GLU A 271 7.43 8.04 -1.72
N ILE A 272 8.43 8.91 -1.57
CA ILE A 272 8.27 10.25 -0.96
C ILE A 272 7.32 11.15 -1.76
N GLU A 273 7.33 11.04 -3.11
CA GLU A 273 6.40 11.75 -4.00
C GLU A 273 4.95 11.34 -3.76
N ALA A 274 4.70 10.04 -3.57
CA ALA A 274 3.36 9.51 -3.34
C ALA A 274 2.85 9.73 -1.91
N LEU A 275 3.72 10.06 -0.97
CA LEU A 275 3.38 10.35 0.42
C LEU A 275 3.40 11.86 0.69
N ASN A 276 4.43 12.38 1.35
CA ASN A 276 4.49 13.80 1.72
C ASN A 276 4.44 14.73 0.49
N GLY A 277 4.99 14.33 -0.66
CA GLY A 277 4.87 15.05 -1.94
C GLY A 277 3.41 15.23 -2.38
N THR A 278 2.57 14.20 -2.22
CA THR A 278 1.13 14.30 -2.51
C THR A 278 0.41 15.28 -1.58
N VAL A 279 0.74 15.30 -0.28
CA VAL A 279 0.19 16.29 0.66
C VAL A 279 0.56 17.71 0.22
N VAL A 280 1.81 17.94 -0.17
CA VAL A 280 2.28 19.25 -0.64
C VAL A 280 1.57 19.68 -1.93
N ARG A 281 1.43 18.78 -2.89
CA ARG A 281 0.75 19.04 -4.18
C ARG A 281 -0.73 19.36 -3.96
N LEU A 282 -1.46 18.49 -3.26
CA LEU A 282 -2.88 18.69 -2.98
C LEU A 282 -3.12 19.93 -2.10
N GLY A 283 -2.25 20.19 -1.12
CA GLY A 283 -2.31 21.39 -0.29
C GLY A 283 -2.21 22.67 -1.13
N ARG A 284 -1.32 22.70 -2.12
CA ARG A 284 -1.23 23.81 -3.09
C ARG A 284 -2.53 23.96 -3.89
N ASP A 285 -3.06 22.84 -4.41
CA ASP A 285 -4.25 22.85 -5.26
C ASP A 285 -5.50 23.33 -4.51
N CYS A 286 -5.61 23.02 -3.19
CA CYS A 286 -6.73 23.47 -2.34
C CYS A 286 -6.39 24.68 -1.44
N SER A 287 -5.26 25.37 -1.66
CA SER A 287 -4.80 26.52 -0.88
C SER A 287 -4.66 26.25 0.62
N THR A 288 -4.31 25.02 1.01
CA THR A 288 -4.05 24.62 2.39
C THR A 288 -2.53 24.59 2.64
N PRO A 289 -1.99 25.40 3.58
CA PRO A 289 -0.56 25.40 3.87
C PRO A 289 -0.06 24.05 4.41
N THR A 290 1.10 23.59 3.90
CA THR A 290 1.71 22.30 4.30
C THR A 290 3.22 22.42 4.58
N PRO A 291 3.68 23.38 5.42
CA PRO A 291 5.11 23.62 5.64
C PRO A 291 5.84 22.43 6.28
N TRP A 292 5.21 21.67 7.18
CA TRP A 292 5.81 20.48 7.78
C TRP A 292 6.01 19.35 6.77
N ASN A 293 4.98 19.03 5.96
CA ASN A 293 5.09 18.05 4.88
C ASN A 293 6.09 18.49 3.82
N PHE A 294 6.14 19.79 3.49
CA PHE A 294 7.13 20.31 2.55
C PHE A 294 8.56 20.14 3.08
N ALA A 295 8.81 20.38 4.37
CA ALA A 295 10.13 20.17 4.97
C ALA A 295 10.57 18.70 4.89
N VAL A 296 9.67 17.76 5.23
CA VAL A 296 9.93 16.31 5.10
C VAL A 296 10.19 15.93 3.65
N TYR A 297 9.32 16.37 2.74
CA TYR A 297 9.42 16.10 1.31
C TYR A 297 10.74 16.61 0.74
N ALA A 298 11.06 17.90 0.94
CA ALA A 298 12.25 18.52 0.41
C ALA A 298 13.56 17.88 0.92
N ALA A 299 13.59 17.49 2.20
CA ALA A 299 14.76 16.85 2.79
C ALA A 299 14.98 15.41 2.29
N LEU A 300 13.91 14.67 1.97
CA LEU A 300 13.99 13.28 1.51
C LEU A 300 13.97 13.14 -0.02
N LEU A 301 13.57 14.18 -0.75
CA LEU A 301 13.50 14.16 -2.22
C LEU A 301 14.85 13.80 -2.90
N PRO A 302 16.02 14.26 -2.44
CA PRO A 302 17.30 13.83 -3.00
C PRO A 302 17.53 12.31 -2.96
N TYR A 303 16.82 11.58 -2.11
CA TYR A 303 16.90 10.12 -1.96
C TYR A 303 15.78 9.39 -2.72
N ALA A 304 14.94 10.07 -3.48
CA ALA A 304 13.78 9.47 -4.16
C ALA A 304 14.20 8.31 -5.08
N GLU A 305 15.34 8.43 -5.77
CA GLU A 305 15.86 7.39 -6.66
C GLU A 305 16.87 6.44 -5.97
N GLY A 306 16.97 6.47 -4.64
CA GLY A 306 17.93 5.71 -3.85
C GLY A 306 19.05 6.59 -3.30
N VAL A 307 20.23 6.00 -3.03
CA VAL A 307 21.36 6.77 -2.50
C VAL A 307 21.81 7.80 -3.54
N PRO A 308 21.90 9.11 -3.20
CA PRO A 308 22.39 10.11 -4.11
C PRO A 308 23.83 9.77 -4.57
N VAL A 309 24.05 9.83 -5.87
CA VAL A 309 25.41 9.74 -6.43
C VAL A 309 26.12 11.06 -6.13
N ALA A 310 27.27 11.00 -5.45
CA ALA A 310 28.09 12.16 -5.11
C ALA A 310 28.77 12.74 -6.35
#